data_7e77f64224c729b6c56621ae342223e2
#
_entry.id   7e77f64224c729b6c56621ae342223e2
#
_cell.length_a   1.000
_cell.length_b   1.000
_cell.length_c   1.000
_cell.angle_alpha   90.00
_cell.angle_beta   90.00
_cell.angle_gamma   90.00
#
_symmetry.space_group_name_H-M   'P 1'
#
loop_
_entity.id
_entity.type
_entity.pdbx_description
1 polymer ?
#
loop_
_entity_poly.entity_id
_entity_poly.type
_entity_poly.pdbx_seq_one_letter_code
_entity_poly.pdbx_strand_id
1 'polypeptide(L)'
;MAPIQRYSLETHAGPYASWPLTSALFAGAGGLAARVPGYVIEAQYQTPLGALLITSYDCPCEEANAFVLLDAAHAVIARADLAAPYDSFLLSDHWPIDALTLGLHYQERLFFTLSVQ
;
A
#
# COMPACT_ATOMS: atom_id res chain seq x y z
N MET A 1 -6.66 -11.52 8.54
CA MET A 1 -6.18 -10.13 8.66
C MET A 1 -7.28 -9.22 9.16
N ALA A 2 -6.92 -8.22 9.91
CA ALA A 2 -7.86 -7.24 10.44
C ALA A 2 -7.50 -5.84 9.93
N PRO A 3 -8.47 -5.02 9.48
CA PRO A 3 -8.21 -3.64 9.11
C PRO A 3 -7.67 -2.83 10.29
N ILE A 4 -6.70 -1.98 10.03
CA ILE A 4 -6.14 -1.07 11.03
C ILE A 4 -6.04 0.35 10.48
N GLN A 5 -5.89 1.33 11.38
CA GLN A 5 -5.64 2.73 11.05
C GLN A 5 -4.48 3.22 11.91
N ARG A 6 -3.28 2.73 11.62
CA ARG A 6 -2.10 3.01 12.43
C ARG A 6 -1.12 3.93 11.73
N TYR A 7 -1.07 3.86 10.40
CA TYR A 7 -0.04 4.53 9.61
C TYR A 7 -0.60 5.67 8.79
N SER A 8 0.25 6.67 8.54
CA SER A 8 -0.03 7.76 7.62
C SER A 8 1.20 8.08 6.78
N LEU A 9 0.99 8.65 5.60
CA LEU A 9 2.06 9.09 4.71
C LEU A 9 2.22 10.60 4.77
N GLU A 10 3.45 11.07 4.52
CA GLU A 10 3.70 12.50 4.35
C GLU A 10 2.89 13.05 3.17
N THR A 11 2.50 14.30 3.29
CA THR A 11 1.84 15.04 2.23
C THR A 11 2.89 15.79 1.42
N HIS A 12 2.87 15.62 0.10
CA HIS A 12 3.77 16.34 -0.78
C HIS A 12 3.14 17.62 -1.28
N ALA A 13 3.97 18.63 -1.54
CA ALA A 13 3.53 19.94 -2.03
C ALA A 13 4.31 20.29 -3.30
N GLY A 14 3.76 21.22 -4.09
CA GLY A 14 4.35 21.69 -5.34
C GLY A 14 4.02 20.78 -6.52
N PRO A 15 4.71 20.95 -7.66
CA PRO A 15 4.39 20.20 -8.87
C PRO A 15 4.62 18.71 -8.67
N TYR A 16 3.65 17.90 -9.12
CA TYR A 16 3.70 16.45 -9.00
C TYR A 16 4.99 15.84 -9.55
N ALA A 17 5.47 16.37 -10.67
CA ALA A 17 6.69 15.86 -11.32
C ALA A 17 7.95 16.00 -10.45
N SER A 18 7.93 16.87 -9.44
CA SER A 18 9.05 17.07 -8.53
C SER A 18 8.99 16.21 -7.27
N TRP A 19 7.92 15.46 -7.08
CA TRP A 19 7.75 14.64 -5.88
C TRP A 19 8.71 13.44 -5.90
N PRO A 20 9.28 13.06 -4.76
CA PRO A 20 10.10 11.85 -4.69
C PRO A 20 9.26 10.61 -4.92
N LEU A 21 9.91 9.51 -5.35
CA LEU A 21 9.22 8.25 -5.62
C LEU A 21 8.78 7.52 -4.33
N THR A 22 9.30 7.94 -3.19
CA THR A 22 8.93 7.37 -1.90
C THR A 22 8.43 8.46 -0.98
N SER A 23 7.62 8.05 0.00
CA SER A 23 7.08 8.93 1.02
C SER A 23 7.48 8.47 2.41
N ALA A 24 7.65 9.41 3.32
CA ALA A 24 7.85 9.09 4.73
C ALA A 24 6.57 8.48 5.30
N LEU A 25 6.72 7.37 6.02
CA LEU A 25 5.64 6.67 6.70
C LEU A 25 5.72 6.97 8.20
N PHE A 26 4.58 7.35 8.79
CA PHE A 26 4.49 7.66 10.22
C PHE A 26 3.58 6.65 10.90
N ALA A 27 3.98 6.20 12.09
CA ALA A 27 3.22 5.28 12.91
C ALA A 27 2.53 6.05 14.04
N GLY A 28 1.20 6.17 13.98
CA GLY A 28 0.42 6.90 14.97
C GLY A 28 0.85 8.35 15.09
N ALA A 29 0.90 8.86 16.33
CA ALA A 29 1.42 10.19 16.64
C ALA A 29 2.95 10.19 16.81
N GLY A 30 3.60 9.06 16.61
CA GLY A 30 5.03 8.91 16.74
C GLY A 30 5.80 9.54 15.60
N GLY A 31 7.03 9.23 15.44
CA GLY A 31 7.85 9.76 14.38
C GLY A 31 7.87 8.88 13.13
N LEU A 32 8.85 9.14 12.32
CA LEU A 32 9.16 8.42 11.11
C LEU A 32 9.34 6.92 11.39
N ALA A 33 8.55 6.08 10.72
CA ALA A 33 8.69 4.63 10.80
C ALA A 33 9.59 4.08 9.69
N ALA A 34 9.32 4.48 8.44
CA ALA A 34 10.05 3.97 7.27
C ALA A 34 9.83 4.90 6.08
N ARG A 35 10.43 4.58 4.94
CA ARG A 35 10.06 5.16 3.65
C ARG A 35 9.45 4.07 2.78
N VAL A 36 8.35 4.38 2.13
CA VAL A 36 7.60 3.44 1.31
C VAL A 36 7.26 4.07 -0.03
N PRO A 37 7.05 3.26 -1.09
CA PRO A 37 6.59 3.80 -2.37
C PRO A 37 5.15 4.29 -2.25
N GLY A 38 4.78 5.23 -3.13
CA GLY A 38 3.43 5.75 -3.20
C GLY A 38 3.23 7.03 -2.41
N TYR A 39 2.03 7.62 -2.57
CA TYR A 39 1.66 8.90 -1.97
C TYR A 39 0.38 8.79 -1.12
N VAL A 40 -0.37 7.72 -1.30
CA VAL A 40 -1.64 7.49 -0.61
C VAL A 40 -1.66 6.06 -0.07
N ILE A 41 -2.18 5.88 1.14
CA ILE A 41 -2.47 4.55 1.68
C ILE A 41 -3.91 4.19 1.31
N GLU A 42 -4.07 3.16 0.48
CA GLU A 42 -5.39 2.66 0.10
C GLU A 42 -5.99 1.76 1.18
N ALA A 43 -5.16 0.98 1.85
CA ALA A 43 -5.61 0.07 2.89
C ALA A 43 -4.48 -0.33 3.83
N GLN A 44 -4.83 -0.71 5.05
CA GLN A 44 -3.92 -1.20 6.07
C GLN A 44 -4.55 -2.40 6.77
N TYR A 45 -3.77 -3.46 6.91
CA TYR A 45 -4.22 -4.67 7.60
C TYR A 45 -3.16 -5.16 8.58
N GLN A 46 -3.60 -5.70 9.71
CA GLN A 46 -2.72 -6.43 10.62
C GLN A 46 -2.75 -7.91 10.25
N THR A 47 -1.57 -8.50 10.05
CA THR A 47 -1.40 -9.93 9.80
C THR A 47 -0.55 -10.55 10.90
N PRO A 48 -0.50 -11.90 11.00
CA PRO A 48 0.39 -12.55 11.97
C PRO A 48 1.89 -12.25 11.73
N LEU A 49 2.27 -11.86 10.51
CA LEU A 49 3.67 -11.56 10.16
C LEU A 49 4.01 -10.08 10.27
N GLY A 50 3.01 -9.21 10.39
CA GLY A 50 3.22 -7.78 10.48
C GLY A 50 2.10 -6.96 9.85
N ALA A 51 2.30 -5.67 9.72
CA ALA A 51 1.32 -4.77 9.11
C ALA A 51 1.49 -4.75 7.59
N LEU A 52 0.40 -4.98 6.87
CA LEU A 52 0.35 -4.93 5.41
C LEU A 52 -0.27 -3.62 4.98
N LEU A 53 0.45 -2.85 4.16
CA LEU A 53 -0.03 -1.60 3.58
C LEU A 53 -0.21 -1.77 2.08
N ILE A 54 -1.28 -1.20 1.55
CA ILE A 54 -1.48 -1.03 0.11
C ILE A 54 -1.38 0.46 -0.18
N THR A 55 -0.41 0.85 -1.01
CA THR A 55 -0.19 2.24 -1.39
C THR A 55 -0.42 2.45 -2.87
N SER A 56 -0.70 3.70 -3.24
CA SER A 56 -0.86 4.11 -4.64
C SER A 56 -0.22 5.48 -4.85
N TYR A 57 -0.08 5.89 -6.11
CA TYR A 57 0.52 7.18 -6.47
C TYR A 57 -0.52 8.28 -6.69
N ASP A 58 -1.79 7.97 -6.57
CA ASP A 58 -2.88 8.94 -6.71
C ASP A 58 -2.78 9.75 -8.00
N CYS A 59 -2.38 9.09 -9.09
CA CYS A 59 -2.21 9.71 -10.40
C CYS A 59 -2.83 8.83 -11.48
N PRO A 60 -3.73 9.36 -12.33
CA PRO A 60 -4.33 8.55 -13.39
C PRO A 60 -3.34 7.97 -14.39
N CYS A 61 -2.15 8.56 -14.49
CA CYS A 61 -1.11 8.09 -15.42
C CYS A 61 -0.24 6.98 -14.83
N GLU A 62 -0.29 6.78 -13.53
CA GLU A 62 0.56 5.82 -12.80
C GLU A 62 -0.31 4.95 -11.90
N GLU A 63 -1.20 4.18 -12.51
CA GLU A 63 -2.09 3.28 -11.78
C GLU A 63 -1.35 2.03 -11.38
N ALA A 64 -0.70 2.12 -10.23
CA ALA A 64 0.08 1.04 -9.66
C ALA A 64 -0.18 0.98 -8.16
N ASN A 65 -0.11 -0.23 -7.61
CA ASN A 65 -0.15 -0.44 -6.17
C ASN A 65 1.14 -1.08 -5.71
N ALA A 66 1.64 -0.61 -4.58
CA ALA A 66 2.69 -1.27 -3.84
C ALA A 66 2.09 -1.92 -2.60
N PHE A 67 2.55 -3.12 -2.30
CA PHE A 67 2.18 -3.88 -1.13
C PHE A 67 3.40 -3.99 -0.24
N VAL A 68 3.33 -3.44 0.96
CA VAL A 68 4.47 -3.32 1.86
C VAL A 68 4.12 -4.02 3.17
N LEU A 69 5.00 -4.92 3.61
CA LEU A 69 4.86 -5.59 4.88
C LEU A 69 5.88 -5.03 5.87
N LEU A 70 5.39 -4.61 7.03
CA LEU A 70 6.20 -4.01 8.09
C LEU A 70 6.20 -4.92 9.32
N ASP A 71 7.35 -5.09 9.94
CA ASP A 71 7.45 -5.83 11.20
C ASP A 71 7.01 -4.99 12.41
N ALA A 72 7.11 -5.54 13.61
CA ALA A 72 6.72 -4.86 14.84
C ALA A 72 7.56 -3.61 15.14
N ALA A 73 8.76 -3.52 14.58
CA ALA A 73 9.63 -2.34 14.68
C ALA A 73 9.38 -1.34 13.54
N HIS A 74 8.35 -1.56 12.73
CA HIS A 74 7.97 -0.72 11.58
C HIS A 74 8.99 -0.73 10.44
N ALA A 75 9.86 -1.73 10.39
CA ALA A 75 10.78 -1.90 9.27
C ALA A 75 10.11 -2.66 8.12
N VAL A 76 10.41 -2.26 6.88
CA VAL A 76 9.91 -2.96 5.70
C VAL A 76 10.63 -4.30 5.57
N ILE A 77 9.88 -5.39 5.65
CA ILE A 77 10.44 -6.74 5.55
C ILE A 77 10.07 -7.45 4.25
N ALA A 78 9.09 -6.94 3.51
CA ALA A 78 8.72 -7.47 2.20
C ALA A 78 8.00 -6.39 1.39
N ARG A 79 8.09 -6.49 0.07
CA ARG A 79 7.42 -5.60 -0.86
C ARG A 79 7.03 -6.35 -2.13
N ALA A 80 5.87 -6.02 -2.68
CA ALA A 80 5.45 -6.45 -4.02
C ALA A 80 4.80 -5.26 -4.72
N ASP A 81 4.89 -5.24 -6.04
CA ASP A 81 4.27 -4.20 -6.86
C ASP A 81 3.35 -4.82 -7.89
N LEU A 82 2.25 -4.14 -8.17
CA LEU A 82 1.31 -4.54 -9.21
C LEU A 82 0.95 -3.30 -10.03
N ALA A 83 1.22 -3.35 -11.32
CA ALA A 83 0.99 -2.24 -12.24
C ALA A 83 0.62 -2.76 -13.62
N ALA A 84 -0.20 -1.99 -14.34
CA ALA A 84 -0.52 -2.24 -15.74
C ALA A 84 -0.19 -0.98 -16.54
N PRO A 85 0.95 -0.96 -17.25
CA PRO A 85 1.30 0.20 -18.07
C PRO A 85 0.27 0.40 -19.19
N TYR A 86 -0.07 1.65 -19.44
CA TYR A 86 -0.97 2.08 -20.51
C TYR A 86 -2.45 1.68 -20.36
N ASP A 87 -2.84 1.05 -19.25
CA ASP A 87 -4.22 0.71 -18.96
C ASP A 87 -4.66 1.31 -17.62
N SER A 88 -5.96 1.56 -17.49
CA SER A 88 -6.55 1.86 -16.20
C SER A 88 -6.46 0.64 -15.29
N PHE A 89 -5.83 0.79 -14.15
CA PHE A 89 -5.59 -0.30 -13.22
C PHE A 89 -5.86 0.17 -11.79
N LEU A 90 -7.17 0.37 -11.52
CA LEU A 90 -7.62 0.91 -10.23
C LEU A 90 -8.06 -0.21 -9.32
N LEU A 91 -7.55 -0.21 -8.10
CA LEU A 91 -8.02 -1.08 -7.03
C LEU A 91 -9.43 -0.66 -6.64
N SER A 92 -10.41 -1.51 -6.95
CA SER A 92 -11.82 -1.24 -6.69
C SER A 92 -12.26 -1.73 -5.32
N ASP A 93 -11.73 -2.87 -4.89
CA ASP A 93 -12.09 -3.49 -3.63
C ASP A 93 -10.98 -4.41 -3.13
N HIS A 94 -10.98 -4.66 -1.84
CA HIS A 94 -10.04 -5.57 -1.20
C HIS A 94 -10.72 -6.16 0.05
N TRP A 95 -10.42 -7.43 0.33
CA TRP A 95 -11.01 -8.10 1.48
C TRP A 95 -10.10 -9.21 2.00
N PRO A 96 -10.06 -9.44 3.32
CA PRO A 96 -9.34 -10.59 3.86
C PRO A 96 -10.02 -11.90 3.47
N ILE A 97 -9.25 -12.85 2.96
CA ILE A 97 -9.72 -14.22 2.72
C ILE A 97 -9.43 -15.06 3.96
N ASP A 98 -8.21 -14.96 4.48
CA ASP A 98 -7.79 -15.57 5.74
C ASP A 98 -6.71 -14.72 6.40
N ALA A 99 -6.03 -15.25 7.43
CA ALA A 99 -5.05 -14.49 8.20
C ALA A 99 -3.84 -14.04 7.38
N LEU A 100 -3.53 -14.74 6.27
CA LEU A 100 -2.34 -14.49 5.46
C LEU A 100 -2.66 -14.16 3.99
N THR A 101 -3.93 -14.09 3.63
CA THR A 101 -4.34 -13.92 2.23
C THR A 101 -5.36 -12.80 2.10
N LEU A 102 -5.11 -11.90 1.16
CA LEU A 102 -5.98 -10.79 0.82
C LEU A 102 -6.50 -10.96 -0.59
N GLY A 103 -7.80 -10.77 -0.80
CA GLY A 103 -8.42 -10.69 -2.11
C GLY A 103 -8.34 -9.27 -2.64
N LEU A 104 -8.07 -9.12 -3.93
CA LEU A 104 -7.95 -7.84 -4.60
C LEU A 104 -8.80 -7.84 -5.87
N HIS A 105 -9.59 -6.80 -6.05
CA HIS A 105 -10.41 -6.61 -7.24
C HIS A 105 -9.97 -5.32 -7.93
N TYR A 106 -9.54 -5.45 -9.18
CA TYR A 106 -9.15 -4.34 -10.03
C TYR A 106 -10.14 -4.19 -11.16
N GLN A 107 -10.70 -2.99 -11.31
CA GLN A 107 -11.71 -2.69 -12.32
C GLN A 107 -12.85 -3.70 -12.31
N GLU A 108 -13.42 -4.06 -13.47
CA GLU A 108 -14.61 -4.88 -13.52
C GLU A 108 -14.35 -6.38 -13.53
N ARG A 109 -13.14 -6.83 -13.86
CA ARG A 109 -12.90 -8.24 -14.17
C ARG A 109 -11.60 -8.85 -13.67
N LEU A 110 -10.71 -8.06 -13.06
CA LEU A 110 -9.41 -8.58 -12.65
C LEU A 110 -9.41 -8.84 -11.14
N PHE A 111 -9.21 -10.10 -10.79
CA PHE A 111 -9.12 -10.55 -9.41
C PHE A 111 -7.76 -11.14 -9.14
N PHE A 112 -7.16 -10.79 -8.02
CA PHE A 112 -5.89 -11.30 -7.57
C PHE A 112 -5.99 -11.72 -6.12
N THR A 113 -5.07 -12.58 -5.70
CA THR A 113 -4.84 -12.83 -4.29
C THR A 113 -3.41 -12.45 -3.92
N LEU A 114 -3.25 -11.87 -2.76
CA LEU A 114 -1.95 -11.54 -2.18
C LEU A 114 -1.74 -12.40 -0.95
N SER A 115 -0.70 -13.20 -0.96
CA SER A 115 -0.35 -14.03 0.18
C SER A 115 0.85 -13.45 0.90
N VAL A 116 0.75 -13.34 2.22
CA VAL A 116 1.81 -12.88 3.10
C VAL A 116 2.55 -14.10 3.64
N GLN A 117 3.84 -14.18 3.33
CA GLN A 117 4.65 -15.33 3.74
C GLN A 117 5.93 -14.90 4.43
#